data_582691ef91420d828c1fa48d619b4a71
#
_entry.id   582691ef91420d828c1fa48d619b4a71
#
_cell.length_a   1.000
_cell.length_b   1.000
_cell.length_c   1.000
_cell.angle_alpha   90.00
_cell.angle_beta   90.00
_cell.angle_gamma   90.00
#
_symmetry.space_group_name_H-M   'P 1'
#
loop_
_entity.id
_entity.type
_entity.pdbx_description
1 polymer ?
#
loop_
_entity_poly.entity_id
_entity_poly.type
_entity_poly.pdbx_seq_one_letter_code
_entity_poly.pdbx_strand_id
1 'polypeptide(L)'
;MLGPFKAAAIVGIGVSLTSFAPPPVFSAAALKALDPSRIATLFCGARRAGSSLAQNLLVAAAFAAPASEGRPIPLFPDLATSPFPVSTDKDNARRYFSQGLLLTYGFNHAGAVRSFREAQRLDRDCAMCWWGEAVALGPNINAPMDERDREAALDAMDRAMALRSTSTPMERALIEAVAKRYSRDPGSDRAALDANYADAMLDVARRFPGDDDVAVLTAEAVMNTSPWNYWEADKKTSVGRSGEAVRLVETVLSRNPGHVQANHLYIHLVEASDPQRAEAAADRLANPSAPSAAHLVHMPGHIYQLRGRHADSIRVNIA
;
A
#
# COMPACT_ATOMS: atom_id res chain seq x y z
N MET A 1 79.17 -38.79 6.99
CA MET A 1 79.03 -37.39 6.50
C MET A 1 77.54 -37.10 6.44
N LEU A 2 77.05 -36.40 7.38
CA LEU A 2 75.60 -36.06 7.55
C LEU A 2 75.35 -34.67 6.89
N GLY A 3 74.45 -34.63 5.93
CA GLY A 3 74.03 -33.38 5.28
C GLY A 3 72.87 -32.72 6.05
N PRO A 4 72.71 -31.37 5.93
CA PRO A 4 71.84 -30.62 6.83
C PRO A 4 70.33 -30.67 6.43
N PHE A 5 69.51 -30.85 7.44
CA PHE A 5 68.03 -30.70 7.38
C PHE A 5 67.66 -29.26 7.06
N LYS A 6 66.83 -29.08 6.06
CA LYS A 6 66.13 -27.80 5.78
C LYS A 6 64.85 -27.72 6.65
N ALA A 7 64.79 -26.74 7.49
CA ALA A 7 63.60 -26.42 8.25
C ALA A 7 62.52 -25.79 7.32
N ALA A 8 61.35 -26.37 7.26
CA ALA A 8 60.18 -25.79 6.59
C ALA A 8 59.46 -24.84 7.58
N ALA A 9 59.30 -23.59 7.16
CA ALA A 9 58.55 -22.61 7.89
C ALA A 9 57.05 -22.87 7.70
N ILE A 10 56.33 -23.11 8.82
CA ILE A 10 54.88 -23.20 8.85
C ILE A 10 54.35 -21.78 8.95
N VAL A 11 53.71 -21.30 7.90
CA VAL A 11 52.94 -20.06 7.90
C VAL A 11 51.61 -20.35 8.56
N GLY A 12 51.43 -19.90 9.80
CA GLY A 12 50.14 -19.96 10.49
C GLY A 12 49.17 -18.95 9.91
N ILE A 13 48.12 -19.43 9.29
CA ILE A 13 46.97 -18.59 8.93
C ILE A 13 46.17 -18.33 10.20
N GLY A 14 46.29 -17.10 10.74
CA GLY A 14 45.49 -16.62 11.83
C GLY A 14 44.06 -16.39 11.35
N VAL A 15 43.16 -17.29 11.71
CA VAL A 15 41.74 -17.06 11.57
C VAL A 15 41.31 -16.06 12.64
N SER A 16 41.04 -14.82 12.25
CA SER A 16 40.41 -13.83 13.14
C SER A 16 38.97 -14.28 13.39
N LEU A 17 38.73 -14.79 14.59
CA LEU A 17 37.39 -14.97 15.11
C LEU A 17 36.74 -13.59 15.30
N THR A 18 35.97 -13.12 14.33
CA THR A 18 35.05 -12.02 14.54
C THR A 18 34.04 -12.49 15.59
N SER A 19 34.04 -11.85 16.76
CA SER A 19 33.06 -12.10 17.81
C SER A 19 31.67 -11.72 17.24
N PHE A 20 30.88 -12.72 16.92
CA PHE A 20 29.45 -12.51 16.67
C PHE A 20 28.85 -12.03 18.00
N ALA A 21 28.33 -10.80 18.01
CA ALA A 21 27.46 -10.37 19.10
C ALA A 21 26.31 -11.36 19.23
N PRO A 22 25.94 -11.81 20.43
CA PRO A 22 24.81 -12.69 20.61
C PRO A 22 23.55 -12.00 20.03
N PRO A 23 22.65 -12.78 19.42
CA PRO A 23 21.42 -12.18 18.90
C PRO A 23 20.68 -11.46 20.03
N PRO A 24 20.01 -10.33 19.74
CA PRO A 24 19.32 -9.55 20.76
C PRO A 24 18.30 -10.44 21.48
N VAL A 25 18.44 -10.56 22.78
CA VAL A 25 17.48 -11.27 23.63
C VAL A 25 16.29 -10.34 23.84
N PHE A 26 15.20 -10.59 23.16
CA PHE A 26 13.97 -9.83 23.37
C PHE A 26 13.41 -10.13 24.77
N SER A 27 13.04 -9.08 25.50
CA SER A 27 12.34 -9.25 26.77
C SER A 27 10.98 -9.95 26.56
N ALA A 28 10.47 -10.61 27.60
CA ALA A 28 9.12 -11.21 27.53
C ALA A 28 8.03 -10.19 27.16
N ALA A 29 8.22 -8.92 27.55
CA ALA A 29 7.35 -7.81 27.16
C ALA A 29 7.46 -7.49 25.66
N ALA A 30 8.68 -7.51 25.09
CA ALA A 30 8.90 -7.32 23.67
C ALA A 30 8.34 -8.48 22.84
N LEU A 31 8.52 -9.73 23.27
CA LEU A 31 7.94 -10.89 22.62
C LEU A 31 6.40 -10.86 22.66
N LYS A 32 5.83 -10.40 23.78
CA LYS A 32 4.37 -10.22 23.92
C LYS A 32 3.85 -9.06 23.05
N ALA A 33 4.65 -8.03 22.80
CA ALA A 33 4.32 -6.93 21.89
C ALA A 33 4.44 -7.34 20.41
N LEU A 34 5.31 -8.31 20.10
CA LEU A 34 5.51 -8.86 18.75
C LEU A 34 4.65 -10.10 18.47
N ASP A 35 3.76 -10.48 19.38
CA ASP A 35 2.82 -11.59 19.19
C ASP A 35 1.95 -11.33 17.94
N PRO A 36 2.05 -12.19 16.90
CA PRO A 36 1.33 -11.99 15.64
C PRO A 36 -0.19 -11.89 15.81
N SER A 37 -0.76 -12.59 16.79
CA SER A 37 -2.21 -12.53 17.07
C SER A 37 -2.65 -11.18 17.62
N ARG A 38 -1.74 -10.44 18.28
CA ARG A 38 -1.97 -9.09 18.79
C ARG A 38 -1.65 -8.02 17.75
N ILE A 39 -0.64 -8.28 16.92
CA ILE A 39 -0.26 -7.43 15.80
C ILE A 39 -1.38 -7.46 14.75
N ALA A 40 -1.92 -8.61 14.41
CA ALA A 40 -3.03 -8.74 13.46
C ALA A 40 -4.26 -7.92 13.88
N THR A 41 -4.60 -7.91 15.18
CA THR A 41 -5.69 -7.06 15.72
C THR A 41 -5.34 -5.56 15.70
N LEU A 42 -4.07 -5.19 15.67
CA LEU A 42 -3.61 -3.81 15.58
C LEU A 42 -3.60 -3.29 14.14
N PHE A 43 -3.23 -4.15 13.19
CA PHE A 43 -3.12 -3.79 11.76
C PHE A 43 -4.42 -3.94 11.00
N CYS A 44 -5.31 -4.81 11.44
CA CYS A 44 -6.49 -5.23 10.69
C CYS A 44 -7.79 -5.17 11.51
N GLY A 45 -7.79 -4.64 12.68
CA GLY A 45 -8.93 -4.81 13.58
C GLY A 45 -9.48 -3.54 14.20
N ALA A 46 -10.80 -3.58 14.31
CA ALA A 46 -11.69 -2.67 14.97
C ALA A 46 -11.04 -1.75 16.03
N ARG A 47 -11.28 -0.45 15.89
CA ARG A 47 -11.07 0.55 16.93
C ARG A 47 -11.70 0.09 18.24
N ARG A 48 -10.90 -0.42 19.16
CA ARG A 48 -11.24 -0.33 20.58
C ARG A 48 -10.81 1.06 21.05
N ALA A 49 -11.76 1.82 21.54
CA ALA A 49 -11.49 3.06 22.28
C ALA A 49 -10.41 2.76 23.33
N GLY A 50 -9.21 3.34 23.19
CA GLY A 50 -8.12 3.16 24.15
C GLY A 50 -6.80 2.65 23.57
N SER A 51 -6.56 2.66 22.26
CA SER A 51 -5.21 2.39 21.72
C SER A 51 -4.24 3.46 22.20
N SER A 52 -3.20 3.06 22.96
CA SER A 52 -2.22 4.00 23.49
C SER A 52 -1.41 4.62 22.34
N LEU A 53 -0.98 5.87 22.51
CA LEU A 53 -0.07 6.58 21.61
C LEU A 53 1.17 5.73 21.23
N ALA A 54 1.64 4.90 22.18
CA ALA A 54 2.75 3.97 21.98
C ALA A 54 2.45 2.88 20.94
N GLN A 55 1.21 2.42 20.82
CA GLN A 55 0.83 1.43 19.80
C GLN A 55 0.78 2.05 18.40
N ASN A 56 0.28 3.28 18.30
CA ASN A 56 0.29 4.02 17.04
C ASN A 56 1.72 4.37 16.60
N LEU A 57 2.61 4.65 17.54
CA LEU A 57 4.03 4.92 17.27
C LEU A 57 4.79 3.66 16.83
N LEU A 58 4.46 2.47 17.37
CA LEU A 58 5.08 1.20 16.93
C LEU A 58 4.63 0.82 15.52
N VAL A 59 3.36 1.04 15.19
CA VAL A 59 2.84 0.87 13.83
C VAL A 59 3.50 1.87 12.88
N ALA A 60 3.56 3.13 13.24
CA ALA A 60 4.24 4.16 12.46
C ALA A 60 5.75 3.86 12.29
N ALA A 61 6.43 3.34 13.32
CA ALA A 61 7.84 2.96 13.24
C ALA A 61 8.10 1.73 12.38
N ALA A 62 7.16 0.78 12.31
CA ALA A 62 7.26 -0.38 11.42
C ALA A 62 7.10 0.04 9.92
N PHE A 63 6.35 1.11 9.67
CA PHE A 63 6.24 1.71 8.33
C PHE A 63 7.26 2.82 8.05
N ALA A 64 7.85 3.40 9.09
CA ALA A 64 8.98 4.34 8.99
C ALA A 64 10.31 3.57 9.01
N ALA A 65 10.57 2.74 7.99
CA ALA A 65 11.97 2.50 7.67
C ALA A 65 12.60 3.88 7.43
N PRO A 66 13.76 4.21 8.08
CA PRO A 66 14.37 5.50 7.88
C PRO A 66 14.52 5.70 6.38
N ALA A 67 13.83 6.70 5.86
CA ALA A 67 14.02 7.13 4.50
C ALA A 67 15.55 7.36 4.40
N SER A 68 16.22 6.57 3.58
CA SER A 68 17.60 6.85 3.22
C SER A 68 17.53 8.15 2.43
N GLU A 69 17.57 9.27 3.15
CA GLU A 69 17.50 10.60 2.56
C GLU A 69 18.55 10.66 1.45
N GLY A 70 18.11 10.92 0.23
CA GLY A 70 18.95 11.15 -0.92
C GLY A 70 19.25 9.96 -1.85
N ARG A 71 18.86 8.73 -1.55
CA ARG A 71 19.01 7.63 -2.52
C ARG A 71 17.71 7.36 -3.27
N PRO A 72 17.73 7.27 -4.62
CA PRO A 72 16.58 6.82 -5.38
C PRO A 72 16.11 5.44 -4.90
N ILE A 73 14.80 5.23 -4.86
CA ILE A 73 14.27 3.90 -4.59
C ILE A 73 14.68 2.96 -5.74
N PRO A 74 15.13 1.72 -5.46
CA PRO A 74 15.40 0.77 -6.54
C PRO A 74 14.10 0.44 -7.31
N LEU A 75 14.23 0.16 -8.60
CA LEU A 75 13.12 -0.32 -9.40
C LEU A 75 13.00 -1.83 -9.21
N PHE A 76 11.86 -2.27 -8.69
CA PHE A 76 11.52 -3.70 -8.55
C PHE A 76 10.81 -4.16 -9.82
N PRO A 77 11.36 -5.15 -10.55
CA PRO A 77 10.81 -5.57 -11.85
C PRO A 77 9.34 -6.00 -11.79
N ASP A 78 8.93 -6.68 -10.74
CA ASP A 78 7.56 -7.16 -10.52
C ASP A 78 6.57 -6.03 -10.17
N LEU A 79 7.05 -4.89 -9.68
CA LEU A 79 6.22 -3.71 -9.40
C LEU A 79 6.15 -2.72 -10.57
N ALA A 80 6.97 -2.91 -11.59
CA ALA A 80 7.06 -1.99 -12.73
C ALA A 80 6.13 -2.37 -13.90
N THR A 81 5.07 -3.13 -13.65
CA THR A 81 4.25 -3.80 -14.68
C THR A 81 2.76 -3.46 -14.64
N SER A 82 2.36 -2.43 -13.88
CA SER A 82 0.96 -2.00 -13.87
C SER A 82 0.50 -1.65 -15.29
N PRO A 83 -0.65 -2.15 -15.73
CA PRO A 83 -1.22 -1.82 -17.04
C PRO A 83 -1.85 -0.42 -17.06
N PHE A 84 -1.88 0.30 -15.94
CA PHE A 84 -2.46 1.65 -15.86
C PHE A 84 -1.81 2.58 -16.89
N PRO A 85 -2.58 3.13 -17.84
CA PRO A 85 -2.03 4.04 -18.83
C PRO A 85 -1.64 5.36 -18.18
N VAL A 86 -0.41 5.80 -18.42
CA VAL A 86 0.08 7.10 -17.94
C VAL A 86 0.69 7.88 -19.12
N SER A 87 0.27 9.15 -19.24
CA SER A 87 0.74 10.05 -20.29
C SER A 87 2.17 10.50 -19.98
N THR A 88 3.13 9.70 -20.43
CA THR A 88 4.56 10.01 -20.46
C THR A 88 5.24 9.22 -21.58
N ASP A 89 6.16 9.83 -22.28
CA ASP A 89 7.02 9.18 -23.28
C ASP A 89 8.33 8.63 -22.68
N LYS A 90 8.55 8.84 -21.40
CA LYS A 90 9.73 8.38 -20.65
C LYS A 90 9.50 7.01 -20.02
N ASP A 91 10.02 5.95 -20.61
CA ASP A 91 9.82 4.57 -20.13
C ASP A 91 10.16 4.37 -18.65
N ASN A 92 11.26 4.94 -18.19
CA ASN A 92 11.64 4.82 -16.79
C ASN A 92 10.67 5.58 -15.86
N ALA A 93 10.13 6.75 -16.26
CA ALA A 93 9.10 7.43 -15.49
C ALA A 93 7.83 6.58 -15.40
N ARG A 94 7.41 5.94 -16.50
CA ARG A 94 6.27 5.02 -16.53
C ARG A 94 6.48 3.85 -15.58
N ARG A 95 7.66 3.24 -15.57
CA ARG A 95 8.00 2.11 -14.69
C ARG A 95 7.96 2.49 -13.21
N TYR A 96 8.51 3.66 -12.86
CA TYR A 96 8.44 4.17 -11.49
C TYR A 96 7.03 4.59 -11.09
N PHE A 97 6.23 5.12 -12.01
CA PHE A 97 4.81 5.36 -11.78
C PHE A 97 4.07 4.06 -11.48
N SER A 98 4.26 3.01 -12.29
CA SER A 98 3.68 1.68 -12.08
C SER A 98 4.05 1.11 -10.71
N GLN A 99 5.34 1.20 -10.33
CA GLN A 99 5.80 0.78 -9.01
C GLN A 99 5.14 1.59 -7.90
N GLY A 100 5.04 2.91 -8.05
CA GLY A 100 4.36 3.78 -7.10
C GLY A 100 2.90 3.38 -6.90
N LEU A 101 2.18 3.10 -7.98
CA LEU A 101 0.78 2.70 -7.94
C LEU A 101 0.60 1.34 -7.23
N LEU A 102 1.41 0.32 -7.58
CA LEU A 102 1.34 -0.98 -6.93
C LEU A 102 1.74 -0.93 -5.44
N LEU A 103 2.69 -0.07 -5.07
CA LEU A 103 3.04 0.17 -3.68
C LEU A 103 1.92 0.92 -2.92
N THR A 104 1.20 1.83 -3.59
CA THR A 104 -0.01 2.46 -3.03
C THR A 104 -1.08 1.40 -2.79
N TYR A 105 -1.33 0.52 -3.74
CA TYR A 105 -2.25 -0.61 -3.60
C TYR A 105 -1.85 -1.57 -2.46
N GLY A 106 -0.56 -1.74 -2.22
CA GLY A 106 -0.02 -2.52 -1.11
C GLY A 106 0.19 -1.72 0.18
N PHE A 107 -0.39 -0.54 0.33
CA PHE A 107 -0.28 0.35 1.49
C PHE A 107 1.16 0.69 1.93
N ASN A 108 2.14 0.48 1.05
CA ASN A 108 3.50 0.97 1.24
C ASN A 108 3.63 2.42 0.73
N HIS A 109 2.94 3.34 1.41
CA HIS A 109 2.85 4.74 0.99
C HIS A 109 4.22 5.43 0.95
N ALA A 110 5.12 5.13 1.89
CA ALA A 110 6.48 5.68 1.87
C ALA A 110 7.28 5.25 0.63
N GLY A 111 7.18 3.98 0.24
CA GLY A 111 7.77 3.46 -1.00
C GLY A 111 7.10 4.06 -2.25
N ALA A 112 5.77 4.20 -2.21
CA ALA A 112 4.98 4.80 -3.29
C ALA A 112 5.41 6.25 -3.56
N VAL A 113 5.45 7.08 -2.54
CA VAL A 113 5.88 8.50 -2.63
C VAL A 113 7.29 8.60 -3.22
N ARG A 114 8.23 7.77 -2.77
CA ARG A 114 9.60 7.76 -3.33
C ARG A 114 9.61 7.35 -4.80
N SER A 115 8.76 6.41 -5.20
CA SER A 115 8.64 5.98 -6.60
C SER A 115 8.04 7.08 -7.47
N PHE A 116 6.97 7.73 -7.02
CA PHE A 116 6.38 8.85 -7.75
C PHE A 116 7.33 10.04 -7.87
N ARG A 117 8.08 10.38 -6.82
CA ARG A 117 9.11 11.43 -6.85
C ARG A 117 10.24 11.10 -7.84
N GLU A 118 10.64 9.84 -7.95
CA GLU A 118 11.61 9.43 -8.96
C GLU A 118 11.01 9.51 -10.37
N ALA A 119 9.74 9.13 -10.57
CA ALA A 119 9.04 9.34 -11.83
C ALA A 119 8.99 10.82 -12.23
N GLN A 120 8.68 11.73 -11.29
CA GLN A 120 8.69 13.19 -11.49
C GLN A 120 10.09 13.72 -11.85
N ARG A 121 11.14 13.15 -11.22
CA ARG A 121 12.53 13.54 -11.55
C ARG A 121 12.91 13.17 -12.99
N LEU A 122 12.41 12.03 -13.46
CA LEU A 122 12.63 11.53 -14.83
C LEU A 122 11.77 12.24 -15.87
N ASP A 123 10.56 12.65 -15.49
CA ASP A 123 9.64 13.40 -16.34
C ASP A 123 8.85 14.41 -15.49
N ARG A 124 9.29 15.66 -15.54
CA ARG A 124 8.69 16.76 -14.78
C ARG A 124 7.31 17.17 -15.29
N ASP A 125 6.99 16.84 -16.54
CA ASP A 125 5.74 17.17 -17.21
C ASP A 125 4.70 16.05 -17.10
N CYS A 126 5.04 14.93 -16.46
CA CYS A 126 4.13 13.84 -16.15
C CYS A 126 3.13 14.23 -15.05
N ALA A 127 1.96 14.73 -15.42
CA ALA A 127 0.93 15.15 -14.48
C ALA A 127 0.49 14.04 -13.53
N MET A 128 0.38 12.80 -14.04
CA MET A 128 -0.01 11.64 -13.23
C MET A 128 1.07 11.22 -12.21
N CYS A 129 2.34 11.53 -12.47
CA CYS A 129 3.40 11.28 -11.49
C CYS A 129 3.23 12.15 -10.24
N TRP A 130 2.78 13.38 -10.41
CA TRP A 130 2.41 14.30 -9.32
C TRP A 130 1.08 13.91 -8.67
N TRP A 131 0.09 13.49 -9.46
CA TRP A 131 -1.17 12.93 -8.96
C TRP A 131 -0.93 11.72 -8.05
N GLY A 132 -0.04 10.80 -8.45
CA GLY A 132 0.27 9.61 -7.66
C GLY A 132 0.87 9.94 -6.30
N GLU A 133 1.78 10.92 -6.22
CA GLU A 133 2.31 11.41 -4.95
C GLU A 133 1.21 12.00 -4.08
N ALA A 134 0.34 12.85 -4.65
CA ALA A 134 -0.79 13.41 -3.92
C ALA A 134 -1.73 12.33 -3.39
N VAL A 135 -2.02 11.28 -4.16
CA VAL A 135 -2.83 10.14 -3.67
C VAL A 135 -2.15 9.41 -2.52
N ALA A 136 -0.85 9.11 -2.67
CA ALA A 136 -0.10 8.33 -1.68
C ALA A 136 0.15 9.08 -0.37
N LEU A 137 0.19 10.42 -0.37
CA LEU A 137 0.31 11.23 0.84
C LEU A 137 -1.02 11.43 1.57
N GLY A 138 -2.14 11.05 0.95
CA GLY A 138 -3.47 11.14 1.57
C GLY A 138 -3.75 10.03 2.59
N PRO A 139 -4.89 10.12 3.29
CA PRO A 139 -5.32 9.05 4.18
C PRO A 139 -5.66 7.77 3.42
N ASN A 140 -5.59 6.64 4.11
CA ASN A 140 -6.05 5.33 3.63
C ASN A 140 -6.83 4.63 4.74
N ILE A 141 -7.40 3.46 4.44
CA ILE A 141 -8.25 2.74 5.39
C ILE A 141 -7.50 2.33 6.68
N ASN A 142 -6.17 2.27 6.66
CA ASN A 142 -5.35 1.87 7.80
C ASN A 142 -4.81 3.05 8.60
N ALA A 143 -4.66 4.22 7.97
CA ALA A 143 -4.04 5.37 8.62
C ALA A 143 -4.67 6.70 8.17
N PRO A 144 -4.89 7.65 9.10
CA PRO A 144 -5.19 9.02 8.74
C PRO A 144 -4.00 9.65 8.02
N MET A 145 -4.22 10.75 7.32
CA MET A 145 -3.15 11.57 6.76
C MET A 145 -2.25 12.11 7.89
N ASP A 146 -0.93 12.05 7.69
CA ASP A 146 0.01 12.73 8.57
C ASP A 146 0.01 14.24 8.25
N GLU A 147 -0.18 15.08 9.26
CA GLU A 147 -0.16 16.54 9.08
C GLU A 147 1.19 17.06 8.55
N ARG A 148 2.27 16.35 8.79
CA ARG A 148 3.60 16.69 8.24
C ARG A 148 3.66 16.55 6.73
N ASP A 149 2.83 15.71 6.14
CA ASP A 149 2.77 15.44 4.70
C ASP A 149 1.84 16.42 3.96
N ARG A 150 1.10 17.25 4.70
CA ARG A 150 0.07 18.13 4.14
C ARG A 150 0.59 19.08 3.06
N GLU A 151 1.68 19.78 3.34
CA GLU A 151 2.28 20.72 2.38
C GLU A 151 2.77 20.00 1.12
N ALA A 152 3.44 18.85 1.29
CA ALA A 152 3.90 18.05 0.16
C ALA A 152 2.74 17.54 -0.71
N ALA A 153 1.64 17.13 -0.07
CA ALA A 153 0.44 16.68 -0.78
C ALA A 153 -0.23 17.83 -1.57
N LEU A 154 -0.31 19.02 -0.98
CA LEU A 154 -0.83 20.22 -1.64
C LEU A 154 0.05 20.63 -2.82
N ASP A 155 1.37 20.62 -2.67
CA ASP A 155 2.31 20.95 -3.74
C ASP A 155 2.21 19.95 -4.90
N ALA A 156 2.13 18.66 -4.60
CA ALA A 156 1.97 17.61 -5.60
C ALA A 156 0.63 17.77 -6.35
N MET A 157 -0.46 18.02 -5.63
CA MET A 157 -1.77 18.28 -6.20
C MET A 157 -1.76 19.52 -7.11
N ASP A 158 -1.16 20.64 -6.68
CA ASP A 158 -1.09 21.86 -7.47
C ASP A 158 -0.28 21.66 -8.76
N ARG A 159 0.81 20.89 -8.69
CA ARG A 159 1.59 20.53 -9.87
C ARG A 159 0.80 19.66 -10.85
N ALA A 160 0.11 18.62 -10.35
CA ALA A 160 -0.77 17.81 -11.19
C ALA A 160 -1.85 18.67 -11.86
N MET A 161 -2.49 19.58 -11.12
CA MET A 161 -3.50 20.50 -11.64
C MET A 161 -2.94 21.47 -12.70
N ALA A 162 -1.73 21.97 -12.51
CA ALA A 162 -1.08 22.87 -13.49
C ALA A 162 -0.78 22.15 -14.81
N LEU A 163 -0.45 20.86 -14.77
CA LEU A 163 -0.08 20.04 -15.92
C LEU A 163 -1.26 19.32 -16.58
N ARG A 164 -2.46 19.34 -15.99
CA ARG A 164 -3.60 18.51 -16.43
C ARG A 164 -4.04 18.73 -17.88
N SER A 165 -3.73 19.86 -18.48
CA SER A 165 -4.11 20.16 -19.87
C SER A 165 -3.46 19.24 -20.89
N THR A 166 -2.31 18.65 -20.57
CA THR A 166 -1.57 17.71 -21.43
C THR A 166 -2.00 16.26 -21.21
N SER A 167 -2.86 16.00 -20.22
CA SER A 167 -3.32 14.67 -19.84
C SER A 167 -4.52 14.20 -20.66
N THR A 168 -4.74 12.89 -20.72
CA THR A 168 -5.96 12.29 -21.29
C THR A 168 -7.21 12.76 -20.55
N PRO A 169 -8.41 12.62 -21.12
CA PRO A 169 -9.66 12.94 -20.42
C PRO A 169 -9.84 12.20 -19.10
N MET A 170 -9.39 10.93 -19.00
CA MET A 170 -9.46 10.11 -17.80
C MET A 170 -8.47 10.64 -16.75
N GLU A 171 -7.21 10.81 -17.09
CA GLU A 171 -6.19 11.34 -16.18
C GLU A 171 -6.58 12.71 -15.62
N ARG A 172 -7.11 13.59 -16.49
CA ARG A 172 -7.62 14.90 -16.07
C ARG A 172 -8.73 14.77 -15.03
N ALA A 173 -9.67 13.86 -15.24
CA ALA A 173 -10.74 13.63 -14.30
C ALA A 173 -10.24 13.12 -12.95
N LEU A 174 -9.24 12.22 -12.94
CA LEU A 174 -8.59 11.73 -11.73
C LEU A 174 -7.83 12.85 -10.98
N ILE A 175 -7.13 13.72 -11.71
CA ILE A 175 -6.42 14.88 -11.15
C ILE A 175 -7.42 15.86 -10.51
N GLU A 176 -8.51 16.17 -11.20
CA GLU A 176 -9.56 17.05 -10.70
C GLU A 176 -10.28 16.46 -9.47
N ALA A 177 -10.43 15.13 -9.42
CA ALA A 177 -11.01 14.45 -8.28
C ALA A 177 -10.10 14.54 -7.05
N VAL A 178 -8.79 14.26 -7.17
CA VAL A 178 -7.87 14.32 -6.03
C VAL A 178 -7.76 15.71 -5.45
N ALA A 179 -7.96 16.76 -6.25
CA ALA A 179 -7.98 18.14 -5.77
C ALA A 179 -9.13 18.41 -4.77
N LYS A 180 -10.20 17.59 -4.76
CA LYS A 180 -11.29 17.68 -3.77
C LYS A 180 -10.92 17.12 -2.40
N ARG A 181 -9.83 16.34 -2.32
CA ARG A 181 -9.34 15.72 -1.10
C ARG A 181 -8.52 16.66 -0.22
N TYR A 182 -8.08 17.79 -0.77
CA TYR A 182 -7.15 18.71 -0.12
C TYR A 182 -7.71 20.12 0.01
N SER A 183 -7.29 20.81 1.06
CA SER A 183 -7.60 22.22 1.31
C SER A 183 -6.39 22.92 1.91
N ARG A 184 -6.17 24.18 1.52
CA ARG A 184 -5.14 25.03 2.12
C ARG A 184 -5.59 25.58 3.48
N ASP A 185 -6.89 25.57 3.77
CA ASP A 185 -7.40 25.93 5.09
C ASP A 185 -7.08 24.84 6.12
N PRO A 186 -6.25 25.12 7.16
CA PRO A 186 -5.94 24.16 8.20
C PRO A 186 -7.15 23.73 9.03
N GLY A 187 -8.23 24.53 9.05
CA GLY A 187 -9.48 24.24 9.76
C GLY A 187 -10.44 23.34 8.97
N SER A 188 -10.07 22.91 7.77
CA SER A 188 -10.94 22.06 6.94
C SER A 188 -11.22 20.71 7.62
N ASP A 189 -12.49 20.30 7.60
CA ASP A 189 -12.91 19.00 8.09
C ASP A 189 -12.39 17.88 7.16
N ARG A 190 -11.52 17.00 7.67
CA ARG A 190 -10.95 15.87 6.95
C ARG A 190 -12.04 14.93 6.42
N ALA A 191 -13.08 14.66 7.20
CA ALA A 191 -14.16 13.78 6.80
C ALA A 191 -14.95 14.36 5.61
N ALA A 192 -15.19 15.68 5.62
CA ALA A 192 -15.83 16.35 4.50
C ALA A 192 -14.96 16.32 3.23
N LEU A 193 -13.64 16.48 3.36
CA LEU A 193 -12.72 16.39 2.22
C LEU A 193 -12.66 14.96 1.65
N ASP A 194 -12.65 13.94 2.48
CA ASP A 194 -12.68 12.55 2.03
C ASP A 194 -14.01 12.20 1.36
N ALA A 195 -15.14 12.72 1.88
CA ALA A 195 -16.46 12.58 1.24
C ALA A 195 -16.50 13.27 -0.13
N ASN A 196 -15.99 14.50 -0.24
CA ASN A 196 -15.91 15.23 -1.50
C ASN A 196 -15.05 14.51 -2.54
N TYR A 197 -13.93 13.90 -2.11
CA TYR A 197 -13.09 13.08 -2.97
C TYR A 197 -13.83 11.83 -3.44
N ALA A 198 -14.50 11.10 -2.53
CA ALA A 198 -15.27 9.93 -2.89
C ALA A 198 -16.40 10.26 -3.88
N ASP A 199 -17.10 11.40 -3.70
CA ASP A 199 -18.11 11.88 -4.63
C ASP A 199 -17.53 12.15 -6.03
N ALA A 200 -16.41 12.86 -6.07
CA ALA A 200 -15.72 13.15 -7.34
C ALA A 200 -15.24 11.86 -8.02
N MET A 201 -14.70 10.89 -7.28
CA MET A 201 -14.28 9.61 -7.85
C MET A 201 -15.45 8.79 -8.38
N LEU A 202 -16.61 8.81 -7.74
CA LEU A 202 -17.82 8.17 -8.28
C LEU A 202 -18.30 8.84 -9.57
N ASP A 203 -18.13 10.16 -9.71
CA ASP A 203 -18.36 10.84 -10.98
C ASP A 203 -17.39 10.36 -12.06
N VAL A 204 -16.12 10.20 -11.72
CA VAL A 204 -15.10 9.65 -12.63
C VAL A 204 -15.50 8.22 -13.05
N ALA A 205 -15.86 7.35 -12.12
CA ALA A 205 -16.25 5.98 -12.42
C ALA A 205 -17.49 5.91 -13.33
N ARG A 206 -18.46 6.83 -13.18
CA ARG A 206 -19.60 6.92 -14.08
C ARG A 206 -19.22 7.34 -15.50
N ARG A 207 -18.19 8.18 -15.66
CA ARG A 207 -17.68 8.64 -16.96
C ARG A 207 -16.80 7.60 -17.65
N PHE A 208 -16.14 6.74 -16.88
CA PHE A 208 -15.21 5.70 -17.36
C PHE A 208 -15.57 4.31 -16.83
N PRO A 209 -16.80 3.79 -17.11
CA PRO A 209 -17.33 2.57 -16.47
C PRO A 209 -16.60 1.29 -16.89
N GLY A 210 -15.82 1.35 -17.96
CA GLY A 210 -15.02 0.22 -18.47
C GLY A 210 -13.62 0.13 -17.89
N ASP A 211 -13.18 1.12 -17.10
CA ASP A 211 -11.83 1.17 -16.57
C ASP A 211 -11.74 0.54 -15.17
N ASP A 212 -10.92 -0.51 -15.06
CA ASP A 212 -10.76 -1.28 -13.82
C ASP A 212 -10.05 -0.50 -12.72
N ASP A 213 -8.99 0.23 -13.08
CA ASP A 213 -8.22 1.02 -12.13
C ASP A 213 -9.04 2.21 -11.59
N VAL A 214 -9.81 2.89 -12.45
CA VAL A 214 -10.76 3.91 -11.99
C VAL A 214 -11.77 3.32 -11.01
N ALA A 215 -12.30 2.13 -11.27
CA ALA A 215 -13.28 1.49 -10.41
C ALA A 215 -12.68 1.14 -9.03
N VAL A 216 -11.46 0.58 -8.97
CA VAL A 216 -10.83 0.22 -7.68
C VAL A 216 -10.36 1.44 -6.90
N LEU A 217 -9.83 2.48 -7.56
CA LEU A 217 -9.48 3.75 -6.93
C LEU A 217 -10.72 4.44 -6.34
N THR A 218 -11.86 4.34 -7.04
CA THR A 218 -13.14 4.84 -6.55
C THR A 218 -13.62 4.04 -5.35
N ALA A 219 -13.52 2.70 -5.39
CA ALA A 219 -13.90 1.86 -4.26
C ALA A 219 -13.07 2.21 -3.01
N GLU A 220 -11.76 2.40 -3.15
CA GLU A 220 -10.88 2.81 -2.05
C GLU A 220 -11.26 4.21 -1.51
N ALA A 221 -11.55 5.18 -2.38
CA ALA A 221 -12.00 6.50 -1.97
C ALA A 221 -13.30 6.43 -1.14
N VAL A 222 -14.24 5.57 -1.54
CA VAL A 222 -15.48 5.30 -0.79
C VAL A 222 -15.18 4.62 0.54
N MET A 223 -14.30 3.60 0.58
CA MET A 223 -13.90 2.91 1.81
C MET A 223 -13.27 3.85 2.82
N ASN A 224 -12.53 4.86 2.37
CA ASN A 224 -11.90 5.87 3.21
C ASN A 224 -12.90 6.80 3.92
N THR A 225 -14.17 6.85 3.49
CA THR A 225 -15.20 7.63 4.19
C THR A 225 -15.71 6.96 5.48
N SER A 226 -15.49 5.65 5.63
CA SER A 226 -15.86 4.86 6.82
C SER A 226 -14.88 3.71 7.06
N PRO A 227 -13.58 4.00 7.33
CA PRO A 227 -12.55 2.98 7.42
C PRO A 227 -12.90 1.89 8.43
N TRP A 228 -12.84 0.62 8.00
CA TRP A 228 -13.13 -0.57 8.79
C TRP A 228 -14.58 -0.69 9.32
N ASN A 229 -15.46 0.25 8.97
CA ASN A 229 -16.86 0.23 9.35
C ASN A 229 -17.74 0.11 8.10
N TYR A 230 -17.68 -1.05 7.42
CA TYR A 230 -18.35 -1.27 6.13
C TYR A 230 -19.71 -1.94 6.27
N TRP A 231 -20.00 -2.55 7.43
CA TRP A 231 -21.21 -3.32 7.68
C TRP A 231 -21.81 -2.99 9.02
N GLU A 232 -23.13 -2.95 9.07
CA GLU A 232 -23.88 -2.86 10.33
C GLU A 232 -23.66 -4.12 11.21
N ALA A 233 -24.15 -4.08 12.44
CA ALA A 233 -24.01 -5.19 13.37
C ALA A 233 -24.59 -6.52 12.88
N ASP A 234 -25.56 -6.47 11.95
CA ASP A 234 -26.18 -7.63 11.29
C ASP A 234 -25.24 -8.29 10.25
N LYS A 235 -24.11 -7.65 9.92
CA LYS A 235 -23.13 -8.08 8.91
C LYS A 235 -23.70 -8.25 7.49
N LYS A 236 -24.86 -7.71 7.21
CA LYS A 236 -25.57 -7.80 5.92
C LYS A 236 -25.88 -6.44 5.34
N THR A 237 -26.24 -5.49 6.18
CA THR A 237 -26.53 -4.12 5.78
C THR A 237 -25.22 -3.34 5.68
N SER A 238 -24.98 -2.73 4.52
CA SER A 238 -23.78 -1.89 4.33
C SER A 238 -23.92 -0.53 5.01
N VAL A 239 -22.86 -0.08 5.67
CA VAL A 239 -22.77 1.26 6.27
C VAL A 239 -22.49 2.28 5.18
N GLY A 240 -23.23 3.37 5.18
CA GLY A 240 -23.04 4.47 4.24
C GLY A 240 -22.99 3.99 2.80
N ARG A 241 -21.88 4.25 2.12
CA ARG A 241 -21.67 3.92 0.70
C ARG A 241 -20.85 2.64 0.48
N SER A 242 -20.52 1.90 1.53
CA SER A 242 -19.67 0.69 1.41
C SER A 242 -20.23 -0.34 0.42
N GLY A 243 -21.57 -0.42 0.27
CA GLY A 243 -22.19 -1.26 -0.75
C GLY A 243 -21.88 -0.84 -2.20
N GLU A 244 -21.56 0.44 -2.45
CA GLU A 244 -21.09 0.91 -3.76
C GLU A 244 -19.66 0.42 -4.02
N ALA A 245 -18.78 0.49 -3.02
CA ALA A 245 -17.42 -0.05 -3.12
C ALA A 245 -17.43 -1.56 -3.42
N VAL A 246 -18.28 -2.33 -2.73
CA VAL A 246 -18.46 -3.76 -3.01
C VAL A 246 -18.85 -4.00 -4.46
N ARG A 247 -19.87 -3.29 -4.96
CA ARG A 247 -20.33 -3.46 -6.36
C ARG A 247 -19.25 -3.11 -7.38
N LEU A 248 -18.50 -2.03 -7.16
CA LEU A 248 -17.38 -1.63 -8.04
C LEU A 248 -16.33 -2.74 -8.10
N VAL A 249 -15.89 -3.23 -6.95
CA VAL A 249 -14.86 -4.27 -6.89
C VAL A 249 -15.36 -5.59 -7.49
N GLU A 250 -16.58 -6.02 -7.19
CA GLU A 250 -17.17 -7.23 -7.79
C GLU A 250 -17.32 -7.12 -9.31
N THR A 251 -17.68 -5.95 -9.81
CA THR A 251 -17.73 -5.68 -11.26
C THR A 251 -16.35 -5.85 -11.89
N VAL A 252 -15.30 -5.32 -11.27
CA VAL A 252 -13.94 -5.52 -11.76
C VAL A 252 -13.56 -6.99 -11.71
N LEU A 253 -13.77 -7.68 -10.59
CA LEU A 253 -13.41 -9.10 -10.43
C LEU A 253 -14.17 -10.02 -11.40
N SER A 254 -15.38 -9.64 -11.84
CA SER A 254 -16.14 -10.42 -12.82
C SER A 254 -15.53 -10.40 -14.21
N ARG A 255 -14.89 -9.29 -14.62
CA ARG A 255 -14.28 -9.11 -15.95
C ARG A 255 -12.77 -9.27 -15.95
N ASN A 256 -12.12 -8.97 -14.83
CA ASN A 256 -10.67 -9.06 -14.62
C ASN A 256 -10.37 -9.70 -13.26
N PRO A 257 -10.53 -11.02 -13.12
CA PRO A 257 -10.31 -11.72 -11.86
C PRO A 257 -8.88 -11.57 -11.30
N GLY A 258 -7.90 -11.28 -12.16
CA GLY A 258 -6.50 -11.11 -11.79
C GLY A 258 -6.15 -9.71 -11.28
N HIS A 259 -7.08 -8.77 -11.25
CA HIS A 259 -6.79 -7.40 -10.83
C HIS A 259 -6.35 -7.34 -9.37
N VAL A 260 -5.09 -6.98 -9.13
CA VAL A 260 -4.44 -7.07 -7.80
C VAL A 260 -5.19 -6.25 -6.75
N GLN A 261 -5.45 -4.97 -7.04
CA GLN A 261 -6.13 -4.09 -6.08
C GLN A 261 -7.58 -4.50 -5.83
N ALA A 262 -8.29 -5.01 -6.86
CA ALA A 262 -9.65 -5.49 -6.67
C ALA A 262 -9.70 -6.69 -5.71
N ASN A 263 -8.78 -7.66 -5.87
CA ASN A 263 -8.68 -8.79 -4.95
C ASN A 263 -8.35 -8.32 -3.53
N HIS A 264 -7.43 -7.36 -3.38
CA HIS A 264 -7.03 -6.79 -2.10
C HIS A 264 -8.20 -6.09 -1.38
N LEU A 265 -8.84 -5.12 -2.04
CA LEU A 265 -9.96 -4.39 -1.45
C LEU A 265 -11.15 -5.29 -1.16
N TYR A 266 -11.38 -6.32 -2.00
CA TYR A 266 -12.48 -7.26 -1.76
C TYR A 266 -12.30 -8.05 -0.47
N ILE A 267 -11.08 -8.46 -0.15
CA ILE A 267 -10.77 -9.09 1.14
C ILE A 267 -11.20 -8.17 2.27
N HIS A 268 -10.72 -6.92 2.30
CA HIS A 268 -11.05 -5.96 3.34
C HIS A 268 -12.55 -5.65 3.43
N LEU A 269 -13.23 -5.57 2.29
CA LEU A 269 -14.65 -5.25 2.25
C LEU A 269 -15.53 -6.34 2.86
N VAL A 270 -15.17 -7.63 2.71
CA VAL A 270 -16.07 -8.72 3.09
C VAL A 270 -15.56 -9.59 4.24
N GLU A 271 -14.30 -9.46 4.67
CA GLU A 271 -13.74 -10.31 5.73
C GLU A 271 -14.52 -10.27 7.05
N ALA A 272 -15.09 -9.11 7.41
CA ALA A 272 -15.87 -8.94 8.63
C ALA A 272 -17.33 -9.41 8.51
N SER A 273 -17.85 -9.53 7.29
CA SER A 273 -19.25 -9.90 7.00
C SER A 273 -19.38 -11.36 6.55
N ASP A 274 -18.73 -11.70 5.44
CA ASP A 274 -18.76 -13.03 4.84
C ASP A 274 -17.40 -13.36 4.19
N PRO A 275 -16.42 -13.84 4.96
CA PRO A 275 -15.07 -14.13 4.47
C PRO A 275 -15.05 -15.20 3.37
N GLN A 276 -16.07 -16.03 3.26
CA GLN A 276 -16.17 -17.06 2.22
C GLN A 276 -16.20 -16.44 0.82
N ARG A 277 -16.84 -15.29 0.66
CA ARG A 277 -16.92 -14.58 -0.63
C ARG A 277 -15.53 -14.21 -1.18
N ALA A 278 -14.55 -13.97 -0.30
CA ALA A 278 -13.21 -13.57 -0.70
C ALA A 278 -12.21 -14.73 -0.83
N GLU A 279 -12.61 -16.01 -0.66
CA GLU A 279 -11.65 -17.14 -0.78
C GLU A 279 -10.96 -17.16 -2.15
N ALA A 280 -11.71 -16.97 -3.24
CA ALA A 280 -11.11 -16.92 -4.57
C ALA A 280 -10.17 -15.72 -4.78
N ALA A 281 -10.46 -14.56 -4.16
CA ALA A 281 -9.58 -13.39 -4.18
C ALA A 281 -8.28 -13.66 -3.39
N ALA A 282 -8.39 -14.29 -2.22
CA ALA A 282 -7.26 -14.72 -1.42
C ALA A 282 -6.37 -15.73 -2.17
N ASP A 283 -6.96 -16.74 -2.80
CA ASP A 283 -6.21 -17.74 -3.57
C ASP A 283 -5.45 -17.12 -4.75
N ARG A 284 -6.00 -16.09 -5.38
CA ARG A 284 -5.30 -15.35 -6.46
C ARG A 284 -4.11 -14.56 -5.92
N LEU A 285 -4.29 -13.84 -4.82
CA LEU A 285 -3.20 -13.07 -4.19
C LEU A 285 -2.14 -13.97 -3.55
N ALA A 286 -2.46 -15.20 -3.15
CA ALA A 286 -1.48 -16.17 -2.65
C ALA A 286 -0.45 -16.61 -3.70
N ASN A 287 -0.72 -16.35 -4.99
CA ASN A 287 0.23 -16.52 -6.10
C ASN A 287 0.51 -15.15 -6.73
N PRO A 288 1.23 -14.27 -6.03
CA PRO A 288 1.28 -12.87 -6.36
C PRO A 288 2.03 -12.61 -7.66
N SER A 289 1.46 -11.75 -8.49
CA SER A 289 2.16 -11.11 -9.61
C SER A 289 3.13 -10.02 -9.15
N ALA A 290 3.05 -9.60 -7.87
CA ALA A 290 3.82 -8.52 -7.26
C ALA A 290 4.40 -8.94 -5.90
N PRO A 291 5.34 -9.91 -5.83
CA PRO A 291 5.89 -10.42 -4.57
C PRO A 291 6.63 -9.35 -3.74
N SER A 292 7.17 -8.31 -4.37
CA SER A 292 7.79 -7.19 -3.65
C SER A 292 6.79 -6.26 -2.93
N ALA A 293 5.48 -6.44 -3.15
CA ALA A 293 4.43 -5.75 -2.40
C ALA A 293 3.99 -6.60 -1.20
N ALA A 294 4.79 -6.61 -0.14
CA ALA A 294 4.66 -7.52 1.01
C ALA A 294 3.24 -7.54 1.63
N HIS A 295 2.54 -6.41 1.68
CA HIS A 295 1.17 -6.36 2.19
C HIS A 295 0.21 -7.19 1.31
N LEU A 296 0.33 -7.12 -0.02
CA LEU A 296 -0.51 -7.91 -0.93
C LEU A 296 -0.26 -9.41 -0.78
N VAL A 297 0.99 -9.81 -0.48
CA VAL A 297 1.35 -11.21 -0.20
C VAL A 297 0.73 -11.70 1.11
N HIS A 298 0.65 -10.83 2.11
CA HIS A 298 0.06 -11.11 3.42
C HIS A 298 -1.48 -11.25 3.39
N MET A 299 -2.16 -10.49 2.53
CA MET A 299 -3.62 -10.35 2.50
C MET A 299 -4.43 -11.66 2.45
N PRO A 300 -4.02 -12.70 1.71
CA PRO A 300 -4.70 -14.00 1.76
C PRO A 300 -4.81 -14.58 3.17
N GLY A 301 -3.82 -14.28 4.03
CA GLY A 301 -3.78 -14.74 5.42
C GLY A 301 -5.01 -14.36 6.23
N HIS A 302 -5.62 -13.19 5.96
CA HIS A 302 -6.85 -12.74 6.60
C HIS A 302 -8.00 -13.74 6.39
N ILE A 303 -8.25 -14.08 5.13
CA ILE A 303 -9.32 -15.00 4.75
C ILE A 303 -9.00 -16.42 5.20
N TYR A 304 -7.77 -16.89 4.98
CA TYR A 304 -7.35 -18.22 5.38
C TYR A 304 -7.52 -18.45 6.89
N GLN A 305 -7.16 -17.45 7.71
CA GLN A 305 -7.36 -17.50 9.15
C GLN A 305 -8.84 -17.62 9.51
N LEU A 306 -9.72 -16.81 8.91
CA LEU A 306 -11.16 -16.80 9.16
C LEU A 306 -11.86 -18.07 8.63
N ARG A 307 -11.26 -18.75 7.64
CA ARG A 307 -11.79 -19.99 7.04
C ARG A 307 -11.18 -21.27 7.62
N GLY A 308 -10.30 -21.16 8.64
CA GLY A 308 -9.63 -22.32 9.24
C GLY A 308 -8.53 -22.92 8.36
N ARG A 309 -8.11 -22.25 7.29
CA ARG A 309 -7.02 -22.67 6.39
C ARG A 309 -5.66 -22.24 6.97
N HIS A 310 -5.36 -22.66 8.19
CA HIS A 310 -4.21 -22.17 8.95
C HIS A 310 -2.87 -22.46 8.29
N ALA A 311 -2.71 -23.63 7.64
CA ALA A 311 -1.47 -23.97 6.92
C ALA A 311 -1.23 -22.99 5.75
N ASP A 312 -2.29 -22.60 5.04
CA ASP A 312 -2.20 -21.61 3.95
C ASP A 312 -1.88 -20.23 4.50
N SER A 313 -2.50 -19.84 5.64
CA SER A 313 -2.20 -18.59 6.32
C SER A 313 -0.73 -18.49 6.73
N ILE A 314 -0.16 -19.57 7.29
CA ILE A 314 1.26 -19.61 7.65
C ILE A 314 2.12 -19.45 6.39
N ARG A 315 1.83 -20.18 5.31
CA ARG A 315 2.62 -20.14 4.07
C ARG A 315 2.75 -18.74 3.49
N VAL A 316 1.65 -17.99 3.39
CA VAL A 316 1.68 -16.62 2.82
C VAL A 316 2.30 -15.59 3.74
N ASN A 317 2.51 -15.89 5.02
CA ASN A 317 3.12 -14.98 5.99
C ASN A 317 4.62 -15.25 6.23
N ILE A 318 5.17 -16.34 5.69
CA ILE A 318 6.59 -16.67 5.79
C ILE A 318 7.30 -16.59 4.42
N ALA A 319 6.55 -16.32 3.35
CA ALA A 319 7.08 -16.14 1.99
C ALA A 319 7.69 -14.76 1.82
#